data_2deed565a904bdacf6fcc26b3e0796e2
#
_entry.id   2deed565a904bdacf6fcc26b3e0796e2
#
_cell.length_a   1.000
_cell.length_b   1.000
_cell.length_c   1.000
_cell.angle_alpha   90.00
_cell.angle_beta   90.00
_cell.angle_gamma   90.00
#
_symmetry.space_group_name_H-M   'P 1'
#
loop_
_entity.id
_entity.type
_entity.pdbx_description
1 polymer ?
#
loop_
_entity_poly.entity_id
_entity_poly.type
_entity_poly.pdbx_seq_one_letter_code
_entity_poly.pdbx_strand_id
1 'polypeptide(L)'
;MRKSVFLLSLFVLPLYMLLQAQEKTTPFWGKQEVYLINQTEKTFHLVDALLKENLPSSGNPALARKAALQLLDGIFHDTCLDGSETLSRFMESRLSGLLEDMQKPLEEGMKVYKLYNDGFIVKTKSVTVAFDLYRGGAMKKSPSLISDKTMQAIVARCDIMFLSHNHPDHIDPVVVKMFTDMGKQVIAPNNSLVGNELVTHIRSEQIIDREFKTEGGKLDVKILPGHQSELINNIHVVTTPEGFTFAQTGDQYNNCLLYTSPSPRDA
;
A
#
# COMPACT_ATOMS: atom_id res chain seq x y z
N MET A 1 -29.95 54.89 29.29
CA MET A 1 -29.18 53.86 28.49
C MET A 1 -28.02 53.33 29.31
N ARG A 2 -28.20 52.57 30.38
CA ARG A 2 -27.08 52.03 31.21
C ARG A 2 -27.39 50.67 31.85
N LYS A 3 -28.35 49.90 31.33
CA LYS A 3 -28.73 48.60 31.91
C LYS A 3 -28.39 47.36 31.02
N SER A 4 -27.91 47.56 29.79
CA SER A 4 -27.68 46.42 28.86
C SER A 4 -26.23 45.90 28.84
N VAL A 5 -25.27 46.62 29.42
CA VAL A 5 -23.84 46.23 29.38
C VAL A 5 -23.48 45.22 30.49
N PHE A 6 -24.24 45.20 31.58
CA PHE A 6 -23.94 44.34 32.75
C PHE A 6 -24.41 42.89 32.59
N LEU A 7 -25.36 42.60 31.67
CA LEU A 7 -25.84 41.24 31.46
C LEU A 7 -24.92 40.44 30.51
N LEU A 8 -24.21 41.13 29.59
CA LEU A 8 -23.33 40.45 28.63
C LEU A 8 -22.04 39.93 29.29
N SER A 9 -21.53 40.65 30.30
CA SER A 9 -20.33 40.25 31.02
C SER A 9 -20.54 39.05 31.95
N LEU A 10 -21.75 38.81 32.42
CA LEU A 10 -22.08 37.68 33.29
C LEU A 10 -22.20 36.33 32.54
N PHE A 11 -22.47 36.35 31.22
CA PHE A 11 -22.55 35.15 30.40
C PHE A 11 -21.22 34.77 29.71
N VAL A 12 -20.37 35.76 29.45
CA VAL A 12 -19.07 35.52 28.79
C VAL A 12 -18.04 34.91 29.75
N LEU A 13 -18.03 35.33 31.02
CA LEU A 13 -17.09 34.77 32.01
C LEU A 13 -17.29 33.27 32.29
N PRO A 14 -18.52 32.76 32.52
CA PRO A 14 -18.70 31.33 32.72
C PRO A 14 -18.43 30.50 31.44
N LEU A 15 -18.69 31.06 30.24
CA LEU A 15 -18.36 30.40 28.99
C LEU A 15 -16.83 30.31 28.76
N TYR A 16 -16.10 31.36 29.10
CA TYR A 16 -14.63 31.36 29.05
C TYR A 16 -14.01 30.43 30.11
N MET A 17 -14.60 30.35 31.30
CA MET A 17 -14.20 29.39 32.33
C MET A 17 -14.54 27.95 31.97
N LEU A 18 -15.64 27.69 31.25
CA LEU A 18 -15.99 26.37 30.71
C LEU A 18 -15.07 25.96 29.58
N LEU A 19 -14.66 26.88 28.71
CA LEU A 19 -13.67 26.61 27.66
C LEU A 19 -12.28 26.35 28.23
N GLN A 20 -11.86 27.03 29.28
CA GLN A 20 -10.59 26.77 29.97
C GLN A 20 -10.63 25.51 30.86
N ALA A 21 -11.80 25.09 31.36
CA ALA A 21 -11.95 23.85 32.11
C ALA A 21 -11.83 22.60 31.22
N GLN A 22 -12.03 22.73 29.89
CA GLN A 22 -11.82 21.64 28.95
C GLN A 22 -10.34 21.37 28.64
N GLU A 23 -9.42 22.30 28.90
CA GLU A 23 -7.98 22.12 28.70
C GLU A 23 -7.23 21.47 29.89
N LYS A 24 -7.87 21.30 31.02
CA LYS A 24 -7.30 20.54 32.13
C LYS A 24 -7.81 19.10 32.14
N THR A 25 -7.50 18.37 31.10
CA THR A 25 -7.46 16.91 31.23
C THR A 25 -6.32 16.58 32.19
N THR A 26 -6.65 16.15 33.41
CA THR A 26 -5.67 15.55 34.30
C THR A 26 -4.92 14.47 33.53
N PRO A 27 -3.59 14.52 33.42
CA PRO A 27 -2.87 13.51 32.67
C PRO A 27 -3.14 12.15 33.28
N PHE A 28 -3.89 11.35 32.56
CA PHE A 28 -4.17 9.97 32.93
C PHE A 28 -2.84 9.21 32.86
N TRP A 29 -2.38 8.67 34.00
CA TRP A 29 -1.18 7.84 34.09
C TRP A 29 0.14 8.47 33.60
N GLY A 30 0.39 9.74 33.81
CA GLY A 30 1.60 10.44 33.41
C GLY A 30 1.46 11.15 32.05
N LYS A 31 2.49 11.11 31.22
CA LYS A 31 2.45 11.73 29.89
C LYS A 31 1.68 10.84 28.93
N GLN A 32 0.52 11.30 28.48
CA GLN A 32 -0.39 10.57 27.58
C GLN A 32 0.33 10.11 26.29
N GLU A 33 1.14 10.97 25.70
CA GLU A 33 1.92 10.66 24.49
C GLU A 33 2.86 9.47 24.70
N VAL A 34 3.58 9.42 25.81
CA VAL A 34 4.49 8.29 26.14
C VAL A 34 3.69 7.00 26.33
N TYR A 35 2.51 7.09 26.96
CA TYR A 35 1.63 5.94 27.12
C TYR A 35 1.15 5.40 25.77
N LEU A 36 0.69 6.28 24.86
CA LEU A 36 0.20 5.89 23.54
C LEU A 36 1.31 5.28 22.68
N ILE A 37 2.51 5.85 22.67
CA ILE A 37 3.67 5.28 21.99
C ILE A 37 3.97 3.87 22.52
N ASN A 38 4.04 3.70 23.84
CA ASN A 38 4.31 2.39 24.44
C ASN A 38 3.22 1.35 24.13
N GLN A 39 1.94 1.75 24.08
CA GLN A 39 0.85 0.86 23.69
C GLN A 39 0.95 0.48 22.21
N THR A 40 1.26 1.42 21.35
CA THR A 40 1.46 1.17 19.91
C THR A 40 2.61 0.19 19.68
N GLU A 41 3.74 0.37 20.35
CA GLU A 41 4.87 -0.57 20.26
C GLU A 41 4.50 -1.99 20.71
N LYS A 42 3.81 -2.12 21.84
CA LYS A 42 3.31 -3.43 22.32
C LYS A 42 2.34 -4.06 21.34
N THR A 43 1.45 -3.27 20.74
CA THR A 43 0.51 -3.73 19.73
C THR A 43 1.24 -4.24 18.50
N PHE A 44 2.25 -3.54 18.01
CA PHE A 44 3.05 -4.00 16.88
C PHE A 44 3.80 -5.30 17.18
N HIS A 45 4.37 -5.45 18.37
CA HIS A 45 4.98 -6.73 18.77
C HIS A 45 3.99 -7.89 18.78
N LEU A 46 2.78 -7.65 19.30
CA LEU A 46 1.72 -8.66 19.29
C LEU A 46 1.28 -9.01 17.86
N VAL A 47 1.05 -8.01 17.03
CA VAL A 47 0.68 -8.18 15.63
C VAL A 47 1.75 -8.98 14.87
N ASP A 48 3.03 -8.63 15.05
CA ASP A 48 4.13 -9.32 14.39
C ASP A 48 4.18 -10.81 14.78
N ALA A 49 4.04 -11.10 16.07
CA ALA A 49 3.98 -12.48 16.57
C ALA A 49 2.78 -13.25 15.97
N LEU A 50 1.57 -12.66 16.03
CA LEU A 50 0.36 -13.28 15.47
C LEU A 50 0.46 -13.55 13.96
N LEU A 51 1.06 -12.64 13.20
CA LEU A 51 1.23 -12.81 11.76
C LEU A 51 2.30 -13.85 11.41
N LYS A 52 3.34 -14.02 12.23
CA LYS A 52 4.36 -15.05 12.08
C LYS A 52 3.82 -16.45 12.39
N GLU A 53 3.00 -16.58 13.45
CA GLU A 53 2.40 -17.84 13.86
C GLU A 53 1.23 -18.27 12.97
N ASN A 54 0.52 -17.33 12.37
CA ASN A 54 -0.66 -17.56 11.56
C ASN A 54 -0.43 -17.11 10.12
N LEU A 55 0.26 -17.93 9.34
CA LEU A 55 0.57 -17.64 7.94
C LEU A 55 -0.72 -17.56 7.08
N PRO A 56 -0.67 -16.84 5.95
CA PRO A 56 -1.78 -16.84 4.99
C PRO A 56 -2.08 -18.27 4.51
N SER A 57 -3.35 -18.59 4.32
CA SER A 57 -3.80 -19.86 3.76
C SER A 57 -4.86 -19.61 2.69
N SER A 58 -5.01 -20.55 1.76
CA SER A 58 -6.04 -20.50 0.71
C SER A 58 -7.48 -20.69 1.21
N GLY A 59 -7.64 -21.08 2.48
CA GLY A 59 -8.95 -21.21 3.14
C GLY A 59 -9.32 -19.97 3.95
N ASN A 60 -10.24 -20.14 4.90
CA ASN A 60 -10.56 -19.10 5.86
C ASN A 60 -9.34 -18.80 6.73
N PRO A 61 -8.87 -17.56 6.75
CA PRO A 61 -7.73 -17.20 7.59
C PRO A 61 -8.06 -17.39 9.08
N ALA A 62 -7.06 -17.80 9.87
CA ALA A 62 -7.20 -17.92 11.31
C ALA A 62 -7.76 -16.64 11.93
N LEU A 63 -8.61 -16.76 12.95
CA LEU A 63 -9.19 -15.60 13.63
C LEU A 63 -8.13 -14.66 14.19
N ALA A 64 -7.04 -15.22 14.72
CA ALA A 64 -5.90 -14.45 15.21
C ALA A 64 -5.25 -13.58 14.10
N ARG A 65 -5.12 -14.13 12.88
CA ARG A 65 -4.62 -13.36 11.74
C ARG A 65 -5.59 -12.25 11.35
N LYS A 66 -6.90 -12.53 11.30
CA LYS A 66 -7.92 -11.48 11.02
C LYS A 66 -7.86 -10.36 12.04
N ALA A 67 -7.76 -10.68 13.33
CA ALA A 67 -7.64 -9.69 14.39
C ALA A 67 -6.37 -8.84 14.25
N ALA A 68 -5.23 -9.47 13.96
CA ALA A 68 -3.97 -8.76 13.74
C ALA A 68 -4.06 -7.78 12.54
N LEU A 69 -4.68 -8.20 11.44
CA LEU A 69 -4.87 -7.34 10.27
C LEU A 69 -5.83 -6.17 10.56
N GLN A 70 -6.90 -6.39 11.33
CA GLN A 70 -7.81 -5.31 11.74
C GLN A 70 -7.13 -4.30 12.68
N LEU A 71 -6.25 -4.78 13.59
CA LEU A 71 -5.46 -3.90 14.44
C LEU A 71 -4.51 -3.03 13.60
N LEU A 72 -3.85 -3.60 12.60
CA LEU A 72 -3.01 -2.85 11.67
C LEU A 72 -3.81 -1.83 10.87
N ASP A 73 -4.96 -2.24 10.34
CA ASP A 73 -5.83 -1.37 9.57
C ASP A 73 -6.25 -0.14 10.40
N GLY A 74 -6.68 -0.34 11.65
CA GLY A 74 -7.00 0.74 12.57
C GLY A 74 -5.82 1.67 12.84
N ILE A 75 -4.61 1.13 13.01
CA ILE A 75 -3.40 1.93 13.25
C ILE A 75 -3.01 2.73 12.00
N PHE A 76 -3.06 2.14 10.82
CA PHE A 76 -2.72 2.82 9.57
C PHE A 76 -3.71 3.92 9.18
N HIS A 77 -4.97 3.82 9.63
CA HIS A 77 -5.98 4.86 9.45
C HIS A 77 -5.95 5.95 10.53
N ASP A 78 -5.20 5.77 11.62
CA ASP A 78 -5.07 6.77 12.67
C ASP A 78 -4.08 7.86 12.25
N THR A 79 -4.63 9.04 11.93
CA THR A 79 -3.86 10.20 11.50
C THR A 79 -2.88 10.72 12.56
N CYS A 80 -3.08 10.39 13.84
CA CYS A 80 -2.16 10.76 14.92
C CYS A 80 -0.80 10.06 14.81
N LEU A 81 -0.74 8.95 14.10
CA LEU A 81 0.49 8.16 13.91
C LEU A 81 1.23 8.50 12.61
N ASP A 82 0.69 9.38 11.78
CA ASP A 82 1.33 9.81 10.55
C ASP A 82 2.73 10.40 10.82
N GLY A 83 3.73 9.82 10.16
CA GLY A 83 5.14 10.20 10.35
C GLY A 83 5.74 9.78 11.69
N SER A 84 5.05 8.92 12.46
CA SER A 84 5.60 8.42 13.72
C SER A 84 6.79 7.49 13.47
N GLU A 85 7.84 7.66 14.27
CA GLU A 85 9.03 6.80 14.21
C GLU A 85 8.67 5.33 14.53
N THR A 86 7.72 5.10 15.43
CA THR A 86 7.25 3.78 15.81
C THR A 86 6.65 3.03 14.64
N LEU A 87 5.81 3.70 13.83
CA LEU A 87 5.21 3.12 12.64
C LEU A 87 6.28 2.83 11.57
N SER A 88 7.19 3.77 11.33
CA SER A 88 8.31 3.57 10.40
C SER A 88 9.20 2.40 10.81
N ARG A 89 9.55 2.27 12.09
CA ARG A 89 10.34 1.14 12.60
C ARG A 89 9.63 -0.20 12.41
N PHE A 90 8.32 -0.25 12.65
CA PHE A 90 7.54 -1.47 12.41
C PHE A 90 7.59 -1.86 10.92
N MET A 91 7.36 -0.91 10.01
CA MET A 91 7.42 -1.17 8.56
C MET A 91 8.82 -1.62 8.14
N GLU A 92 9.88 -0.93 8.55
CA GLU A 92 11.27 -1.30 8.23
C GLU A 92 11.62 -2.71 8.74
N SER A 93 11.18 -3.08 9.93
CA SER A 93 11.37 -4.43 10.48
C SER A 93 10.69 -5.50 9.61
N ARG A 94 9.45 -5.27 9.18
CA ARG A 94 8.72 -6.19 8.30
C ARG A 94 9.38 -6.30 6.93
N LEU A 95 9.81 -5.19 6.37
CA LEU A 95 10.45 -5.14 5.05
C LEU A 95 11.87 -5.72 5.05
N SER A 96 12.58 -5.65 6.18
CA SER A 96 13.85 -6.38 6.35
C SER A 96 13.64 -7.89 6.19
N GLY A 97 12.62 -8.46 6.83
CA GLY A 97 12.27 -9.87 6.67
C GLY A 97 11.85 -10.22 5.23
N LEU A 98 11.12 -9.31 4.56
CA LEU A 98 10.79 -9.47 3.14
C LEU A 98 12.05 -9.50 2.28
N LEU A 99 12.98 -8.57 2.48
CA LEU A 99 14.24 -8.51 1.73
C LEU A 99 15.10 -9.75 1.93
N GLU A 100 15.17 -10.27 3.15
CA GLU A 100 15.85 -11.53 3.46
C GLU A 100 15.22 -12.72 2.72
N ASP A 101 13.87 -12.76 2.68
CA ASP A 101 13.18 -13.84 1.96
C ASP A 101 13.29 -13.70 0.44
N MET A 102 13.26 -12.48 -0.09
CA MET A 102 13.48 -12.23 -1.52
C MET A 102 14.89 -12.61 -2.00
N GLN A 103 15.90 -12.64 -1.12
CA GLN A 103 17.26 -13.09 -1.46
C GLN A 103 17.36 -14.60 -1.64
N LYS A 104 16.49 -15.36 -0.98
CA LYS A 104 16.52 -16.82 -1.07
C LYS A 104 16.07 -17.26 -2.46
N PRO A 105 16.76 -18.21 -3.10
CA PRO A 105 16.28 -18.78 -4.35
C PRO A 105 14.90 -19.43 -4.14
N LEU A 106 14.08 -19.41 -5.18
CA LEU A 106 12.81 -20.10 -5.22
C LEU A 106 12.91 -21.16 -6.32
N GLU A 107 12.96 -22.43 -5.93
CA GLU A 107 13.15 -23.52 -6.89
C GLU A 107 11.86 -23.88 -7.61
N GLU A 108 10.73 -23.78 -6.93
CA GLU A 108 9.40 -24.08 -7.46
C GLU A 108 8.31 -23.21 -6.80
N GLY A 109 7.18 -23.13 -7.45
CA GLY A 109 6.04 -22.39 -6.92
C GLY A 109 6.13 -20.88 -7.13
N MET A 110 5.33 -20.16 -6.38
CA MET A 110 5.18 -18.70 -6.45
C MET A 110 5.05 -18.14 -5.03
N LYS A 111 5.74 -17.03 -4.76
CA LYS A 111 5.57 -16.25 -3.53
C LYS A 111 4.92 -14.92 -3.85
N VAL A 112 3.94 -14.54 -3.06
CA VAL A 112 3.26 -13.25 -3.15
C VAL A 112 3.54 -12.47 -1.88
N TYR A 113 4.07 -11.27 -2.02
CA TYR A 113 4.32 -10.35 -0.93
C TYR A 113 3.36 -9.16 -1.06
N LYS A 114 2.55 -8.94 -0.03
CA LYS A 114 1.70 -7.75 0.09
C LYS A 114 2.49 -6.67 0.83
N LEU A 115 2.66 -5.52 0.19
CA LEU A 115 3.30 -4.34 0.76
C LEU A 115 2.23 -3.33 1.22
N TYR A 116 2.72 -2.12 1.57
CA TYR A 116 1.83 -1.05 2.00
C TYR A 116 0.92 -0.59 0.85
N ASN A 117 -0.28 -0.21 1.23
CA ASN A 117 -1.44 0.12 0.41
C ASN A 117 -1.76 -1.02 -0.56
N ASP A 118 -1.80 -0.80 -1.86
CA ASP A 118 -2.10 -1.83 -2.85
C ASP A 118 -0.85 -2.40 -3.57
N GLY A 119 0.32 -2.17 -2.99
CA GLY A 119 1.57 -2.70 -3.51
C GLY A 119 1.69 -4.23 -3.36
N PHE A 120 2.07 -4.91 -4.44
CA PHE A 120 2.33 -6.34 -4.46
C PHE A 120 3.64 -6.66 -5.17
N ILE A 121 4.28 -7.73 -4.73
CA ILE A 121 5.39 -8.35 -5.43
C ILE A 121 5.08 -9.83 -5.58
N VAL A 122 5.23 -10.34 -6.79
CA VAL A 122 5.11 -11.77 -7.10
C VAL A 122 6.46 -12.26 -7.57
N LYS A 123 7.02 -13.24 -6.85
CA LYS A 123 8.29 -13.87 -7.15
C LYS A 123 8.07 -15.32 -7.56
N THR A 124 8.63 -15.70 -8.69
CA THR A 124 8.76 -17.10 -9.14
C THR A 124 10.24 -17.51 -9.19
N LYS A 125 10.54 -18.65 -9.75
CA LYS A 125 11.93 -19.12 -9.93
C LYS A 125 12.74 -18.16 -10.79
N SER A 126 12.18 -17.66 -11.88
CA SER A 126 12.91 -16.89 -12.90
C SER A 126 12.61 -15.38 -12.85
N VAL A 127 11.46 -14.95 -12.35
CA VAL A 127 11.04 -13.55 -12.45
C VAL A 127 10.42 -13.03 -11.16
N THR A 128 10.63 -11.74 -10.91
CA THR A 128 9.99 -11.00 -9.81
C THR A 128 9.26 -9.79 -10.37
N VAL A 129 7.94 -9.80 -10.28
CA VAL A 129 7.03 -8.77 -10.82
C VAL A 129 6.50 -7.91 -9.69
N ALA A 130 6.57 -6.60 -9.86
CA ALA A 130 6.04 -5.62 -8.92
C ALA A 130 4.76 -4.97 -9.46
N PHE A 131 3.85 -4.60 -8.56
CA PHE A 131 2.63 -3.86 -8.83
C PHE A 131 2.45 -2.73 -7.84
N ASP A 132 2.15 -1.53 -8.32
CA ASP A 132 1.73 -0.36 -7.53
C ASP A 132 2.58 -0.13 -6.28
N LEU A 133 3.92 -0.24 -6.41
CA LEU A 133 4.81 -0.03 -5.26
C LEU A 133 4.81 1.43 -4.84
N TYR A 134 4.51 1.66 -3.57
CA TYR A 134 4.34 2.96 -2.97
C TYR A 134 5.03 3.03 -1.60
N ARG A 135 5.76 4.12 -1.33
CA ARG A 135 6.49 4.30 -0.07
C ARG A 135 5.62 4.78 1.09
N GLY A 136 4.39 5.19 0.84
CA GLY A 136 3.54 5.87 1.82
C GLY A 136 3.89 7.35 1.98
N GLY A 137 2.97 8.12 2.60
CA GLY A 137 3.21 9.52 2.96
C GLY A 137 2.94 10.59 1.89
N ALA A 138 2.78 10.22 0.60
CA ALA A 138 2.62 11.21 -0.48
C ALA A 138 1.32 12.03 -0.39
N MET A 139 0.25 11.46 0.15
CA MET A 139 -1.04 12.16 0.31
C MET A 139 -1.06 13.15 1.49
N LYS A 140 -0.15 12.99 2.42
CA LYS A 140 0.00 13.84 3.59
C LYS A 140 1.41 14.38 3.57
N LYS A 141 1.66 15.60 3.96
CA LYS A 141 3.00 16.24 4.01
C LYS A 141 3.93 15.57 5.04
N SER A 142 3.79 14.27 5.22
CA SER A 142 4.54 13.43 6.15
C SER A 142 5.73 12.77 5.46
N PRO A 143 6.80 12.42 6.18
CA PRO A 143 7.86 11.57 5.65
C PRO A 143 7.30 10.27 5.09
N SER A 144 7.96 9.71 4.09
CA SER A 144 7.58 8.40 3.55
C SER A 144 7.63 7.34 4.65
N LEU A 145 6.63 6.47 4.67
CA LEU A 145 6.52 5.36 5.62
C LEU A 145 7.64 4.31 5.41
N ILE A 146 8.02 4.12 4.15
CA ILE A 146 9.11 3.23 3.73
C ILE A 146 10.27 4.12 3.25
N SER A 147 11.47 3.89 3.80
CA SER A 147 12.65 4.67 3.43
C SER A 147 13.06 4.42 1.97
N ASP A 148 13.66 5.43 1.34
CA ASP A 148 14.20 5.31 -0.01
C ASP A 148 15.20 4.17 -0.12
N LYS A 149 16.04 3.99 0.89
CA LYS A 149 17.04 2.91 0.95
C LYS A 149 16.37 1.54 0.89
N THR A 150 15.34 1.33 1.69
CA THR A 150 14.61 0.07 1.74
C THR A 150 13.86 -0.18 0.44
N MET A 151 13.15 0.83 -0.08
CA MET A 151 12.45 0.71 -1.36
C MET A 151 13.42 0.44 -2.51
N GLN A 152 14.56 1.11 -2.56
CA GLN A 152 15.59 0.86 -3.57
C GLN A 152 16.13 -0.57 -3.51
N ALA A 153 16.30 -1.13 -2.30
CA ALA A 153 16.70 -2.52 -2.13
C ALA A 153 15.63 -3.51 -2.61
N ILE A 154 14.33 -3.17 -2.47
CA ILE A 154 13.22 -3.93 -3.02
C ILE A 154 13.22 -3.87 -4.55
N VAL A 155 13.28 -2.65 -5.10
CA VAL A 155 13.30 -2.40 -6.55
C VAL A 155 14.47 -3.13 -7.22
N ALA A 156 15.63 -3.17 -6.58
CA ALA A 156 16.80 -3.88 -7.10
C ALA A 156 16.54 -5.39 -7.33
N ARG A 157 15.56 -5.98 -6.62
CA ARG A 157 15.19 -7.39 -6.71
C ARG A 157 13.96 -7.66 -7.60
N CYS A 158 13.34 -6.64 -8.13
CA CYS A 158 12.23 -6.74 -9.08
C CYS A 158 12.75 -6.61 -10.51
N ASP A 159 12.09 -7.24 -11.47
CA ASP A 159 12.48 -7.20 -12.89
C ASP A 159 11.66 -6.15 -13.66
N ILE A 160 10.40 -5.98 -13.30
CA ILE A 160 9.43 -5.13 -13.98
C ILE A 160 8.38 -4.63 -12.99
N MET A 161 7.80 -3.47 -13.25
CA MET A 161 6.67 -2.94 -12.47
C MET A 161 5.49 -2.59 -13.36
N PHE A 162 4.30 -2.99 -12.94
CA PHE A 162 3.02 -2.60 -13.53
C PHE A 162 2.30 -1.61 -12.62
N LEU A 163 1.75 -0.55 -13.19
CA LEU A 163 0.96 0.46 -12.51
C LEU A 163 -0.48 0.41 -13.00
N SER A 164 -1.42 0.33 -12.06
CA SER A 164 -2.83 0.15 -12.36
C SER A 164 -3.49 1.45 -12.84
N HIS A 165 -3.37 2.55 -12.11
CA HIS A 165 -4.03 3.80 -12.41
C HIS A 165 -3.33 5.01 -11.78
N ASN A 166 -3.78 6.23 -12.15
CA ASN A 166 -3.15 7.48 -11.78
C ASN A 166 -3.68 8.06 -10.46
N HIS A 167 -3.51 7.31 -9.36
CA HIS A 167 -3.70 7.85 -8.01
C HIS A 167 -2.37 7.95 -7.25
N PRO A 168 -2.23 8.92 -6.33
CA PRO A 168 -0.97 9.15 -5.62
C PRO A 168 -0.51 8.00 -4.73
N ASP A 169 -1.41 7.11 -4.32
CA ASP A 169 -1.15 5.94 -3.50
C ASP A 169 -0.88 4.65 -4.31
N HIS A 170 -0.95 4.74 -5.64
CA HIS A 170 -0.56 3.70 -6.59
C HIS A 170 0.67 4.08 -7.41
N ILE A 171 0.85 5.38 -7.69
CA ILE A 171 2.01 5.88 -8.44
C ILE A 171 2.90 6.72 -7.54
N ASP A 172 4.05 6.18 -7.19
CA ASP A 172 5.13 6.92 -6.53
C ASP A 172 6.21 7.29 -7.54
N PRO A 173 6.32 8.57 -7.93
CA PRO A 173 7.30 9.00 -8.94
C PRO A 173 8.75 8.68 -8.56
N VAL A 174 9.07 8.61 -7.27
CA VAL A 174 10.42 8.25 -6.80
C VAL A 174 10.67 6.76 -7.01
N VAL A 175 9.68 5.90 -6.74
CA VAL A 175 9.78 4.46 -7.01
C VAL A 175 9.90 4.22 -8.52
N VAL A 176 9.09 4.90 -9.34
CA VAL A 176 9.21 4.85 -10.81
C VAL A 176 10.63 5.21 -11.25
N LYS A 177 11.17 6.30 -10.70
CA LYS A 177 12.55 6.72 -11.00
C LYS A 177 13.58 5.67 -10.58
N MET A 178 13.41 5.01 -9.44
CA MET A 178 14.30 3.92 -9.01
C MET A 178 14.33 2.77 -10.02
N PHE A 179 13.16 2.35 -10.57
CA PHE A 179 13.11 1.34 -11.62
C PHE A 179 13.81 1.80 -12.89
N THR A 180 13.49 2.99 -13.39
CA THR A 180 14.04 3.50 -14.65
C THR A 180 15.55 3.80 -14.56
N ASP A 181 16.05 4.28 -13.43
CA ASP A 181 17.48 4.47 -13.17
C ASP A 181 18.27 3.15 -13.20
N MET A 182 17.62 2.04 -12.87
CA MET A 182 18.20 0.69 -12.95
C MET A 182 17.97 0.02 -14.32
N GLY A 183 17.44 0.74 -15.30
CA GLY A 183 17.13 0.22 -16.64
C GLY A 183 15.97 -0.79 -16.66
N LYS A 184 15.13 -0.80 -15.61
CA LYS A 184 14.01 -1.74 -15.49
C LYS A 184 12.73 -1.13 -16.07
N GLN A 185 11.89 -1.99 -16.63
CA GLN A 185 10.66 -1.56 -17.27
C GLN A 185 9.60 -1.16 -16.24
N VAL A 186 8.90 -0.06 -16.53
CA VAL A 186 7.68 0.37 -15.83
C VAL A 186 6.57 0.49 -16.88
N ILE A 187 5.45 -0.16 -16.63
CA ILE A 187 4.29 -0.19 -17.50
C ILE A 187 3.16 0.58 -16.81
N ALA A 188 2.61 1.58 -17.46
CA ALA A 188 1.60 2.46 -16.89
C ALA A 188 0.45 2.74 -17.86
N PRO A 189 -0.73 3.14 -17.35
CA PRO A 189 -1.79 3.68 -18.19
C PRO A 189 -1.33 4.94 -18.94
N ASN A 190 -1.88 5.18 -20.11
CA ASN A 190 -1.47 6.29 -20.99
C ASN A 190 -1.74 7.69 -20.42
N ASN A 191 -2.60 7.82 -19.42
CA ASN A 191 -2.89 9.08 -18.72
C ASN A 191 -2.02 9.31 -17.46
N SER A 192 -1.08 8.40 -17.19
CA SER A 192 -0.20 8.44 -16.02
C SER A 192 1.21 8.81 -16.43
N LEU A 193 1.93 9.57 -15.61
CA LEU A 193 3.35 9.92 -15.82
C LEU A 193 3.62 10.52 -17.22
N VAL A 194 2.70 11.33 -17.73
CA VAL A 194 2.74 11.91 -19.07
C VAL A 194 4.06 12.67 -19.28
N GLY A 195 4.73 12.40 -20.40
CA GLY A 195 6.03 13.00 -20.74
C GLY A 195 7.25 12.24 -20.17
N ASN A 196 7.06 11.16 -19.45
CA ASN A 196 8.15 10.28 -19.04
C ASN A 196 8.41 9.21 -20.11
N GLU A 197 9.41 9.45 -20.98
CA GLU A 197 9.77 8.57 -22.09
C GLU A 197 10.36 7.22 -21.65
N LEU A 198 10.77 7.09 -20.38
CA LEU A 198 11.32 5.86 -19.81
C LEU A 198 10.22 4.89 -19.34
N VAL A 199 8.96 5.34 -19.35
CA VAL A 199 7.79 4.54 -18.97
C VAL A 199 7.06 4.04 -20.23
N THR A 200 6.73 2.78 -20.26
CA THR A 200 5.90 2.21 -21.35
C THR A 200 4.43 2.49 -21.06
N HIS A 201 3.83 3.36 -21.88
CA HIS A 201 2.43 3.74 -21.73
C HIS A 201 1.53 2.80 -22.54
N ILE A 202 0.51 2.26 -21.89
CA ILE A 202 -0.48 1.37 -22.51
C ILE A 202 -1.86 2.02 -22.44
N ARG A 203 -2.45 2.23 -23.61
CA ARG A 203 -3.84 2.62 -23.74
C ARG A 203 -4.70 1.37 -23.88
N SER A 204 -5.46 1.04 -22.85
CA SER A 204 -6.34 -0.13 -22.87
C SER A 204 -7.81 0.28 -22.97
N GLU A 205 -8.26 0.57 -24.19
CA GLU A 205 -9.70 0.69 -24.52
C GLU A 205 -10.32 -0.67 -24.87
N GLN A 206 -9.47 -1.64 -25.14
CA GLN A 206 -9.82 -3.03 -25.46
C GLN A 206 -8.82 -3.94 -24.76
N ILE A 207 -9.12 -5.23 -24.73
CA ILE A 207 -8.19 -6.24 -24.24
C ILE A 207 -6.95 -6.25 -25.13
N ILE A 208 -5.79 -6.10 -24.54
CA ILE A 208 -4.51 -6.08 -25.23
C ILE A 208 -3.64 -7.22 -24.71
N ASP A 209 -3.15 -8.05 -25.61
CA ASP A 209 -2.10 -9.03 -25.30
C ASP A 209 -0.73 -8.43 -25.62
N ARG A 210 0.21 -8.53 -24.67
CA ARG A 210 1.59 -8.04 -24.81
C ARG A 210 2.58 -9.03 -24.20
N GLU A 211 3.75 -9.04 -24.80
CA GLU A 211 4.91 -9.75 -24.24
C GLU A 211 5.90 -8.73 -23.68
N PHE A 212 6.40 -9.00 -22.47
CA PHE A 212 7.49 -8.24 -21.88
C PHE A 212 8.67 -9.16 -21.61
N LYS A 213 9.86 -8.76 -22.04
CA LYS A 213 11.08 -9.52 -21.82
C LYS A 213 11.79 -9.01 -20.58
N THR A 214 12.17 -9.92 -19.71
CA THR A 214 13.02 -9.69 -18.54
C THR A 214 14.28 -10.57 -18.65
N GLU A 215 15.25 -10.38 -17.75
CA GLU A 215 16.41 -11.27 -17.68
C GLU A 215 16.00 -12.71 -17.35
N GLY A 216 14.95 -12.88 -16.54
CA GLY A 216 14.43 -14.19 -16.13
C GLY A 216 13.56 -14.89 -17.16
N GLY A 217 13.21 -14.21 -18.26
CA GLY A 217 12.38 -14.77 -19.32
C GLY A 217 11.27 -13.85 -19.81
N LYS A 218 10.34 -14.42 -20.55
CA LYS A 218 9.22 -13.72 -21.17
C LYS A 218 7.99 -13.78 -20.28
N LEU A 219 7.35 -12.62 -20.08
CA LEU A 219 6.02 -12.52 -19.48
C LEU A 219 4.98 -12.36 -20.57
N ASP A 220 3.93 -13.16 -20.54
CA ASP A 220 2.74 -12.96 -21.35
C ASP A 220 1.73 -12.18 -20.50
N VAL A 221 1.35 -10.98 -20.96
CA VAL A 221 0.49 -10.07 -20.17
C VAL A 221 -0.75 -9.72 -20.98
N LYS A 222 -1.89 -10.05 -20.40
CA LYS A 222 -3.18 -9.57 -20.87
C LYS A 222 -3.58 -8.35 -20.05
N ILE A 223 -3.78 -7.23 -20.73
CA ILE A 223 -4.20 -5.96 -20.11
C ILE A 223 -5.66 -5.75 -20.46
N LEU A 224 -6.51 -5.72 -19.42
CA LEU A 224 -7.94 -5.49 -19.59
C LEU A 224 -8.26 -4.03 -19.26
N PRO A 225 -9.15 -3.41 -20.05
CA PRO A 225 -9.64 -2.07 -19.75
C PRO A 225 -10.46 -2.12 -18.47
N GLY A 226 -10.17 -1.22 -17.57
CA GLY A 226 -10.89 -1.00 -16.35
C GLY A 226 -10.97 0.48 -16.05
N HIS A 227 -11.69 0.82 -15.01
CA HIS A 227 -11.81 2.21 -14.55
C HIS A 227 -12.11 2.29 -13.06
N GLN A 228 -11.65 3.37 -12.46
CA GLN A 228 -12.05 3.83 -11.14
C GLN A 228 -12.73 5.18 -11.33
N SER A 229 -14.06 5.23 -11.23
CA SER A 229 -14.84 6.38 -11.70
C SER A 229 -14.46 6.74 -13.15
N GLU A 230 -13.93 7.93 -13.39
CA GLU A 230 -13.52 8.40 -14.71
C GLU A 230 -12.03 8.13 -15.00
N LEU A 231 -11.27 7.58 -14.05
CA LEU A 231 -9.87 7.26 -14.24
C LEU A 231 -9.70 5.92 -14.95
N ILE A 232 -8.76 5.89 -15.88
CA ILE A 232 -8.32 4.65 -16.51
C ILE A 232 -7.60 3.80 -15.47
N ASN A 233 -8.07 2.57 -15.25
CA ASN A 233 -7.45 1.59 -14.39
C ASN A 233 -7.16 0.34 -15.21
N ASN A 234 -5.90 0.06 -15.51
CA ASN A 234 -5.49 -1.14 -16.22
C ASN A 234 -5.48 -2.35 -15.28
N ILE A 235 -6.19 -3.40 -15.66
CA ILE A 235 -6.12 -4.69 -14.99
C ILE A 235 -5.05 -5.52 -15.70
N HIS A 236 -4.07 -5.99 -14.96
CA HIS A 236 -2.96 -6.78 -15.50
C HIS A 236 -3.12 -8.24 -15.13
N VAL A 237 -3.26 -9.11 -16.12
CA VAL A 237 -3.20 -10.57 -15.97
C VAL A 237 -1.85 -11.02 -16.53
N VAL A 238 -0.97 -11.46 -15.64
CA VAL A 238 0.43 -11.77 -15.97
C VAL A 238 0.63 -13.26 -15.88
N THR A 239 1.20 -13.86 -16.94
CA THR A 239 1.65 -15.24 -16.95
C THR A 239 3.18 -15.26 -17.02
N THR A 240 3.79 -15.97 -16.05
CA THR A 240 5.24 -16.07 -15.92
C THR A 240 5.84 -17.16 -16.84
N PRO A 241 7.16 -17.21 -17.02
CA PRO A 241 7.81 -18.26 -17.81
C PRO A 241 7.50 -19.68 -17.33
N GLU A 242 7.23 -19.85 -16.03
CA GLU A 242 6.86 -21.14 -15.44
C GLU A 242 5.36 -21.47 -15.62
N GLY A 243 4.57 -20.58 -16.21
CA GLY A 243 3.15 -20.78 -16.46
C GLY A 243 2.24 -20.36 -15.29
N PHE A 244 2.75 -19.71 -14.24
CA PHE A 244 1.92 -19.14 -13.19
C PHE A 244 1.18 -17.91 -13.70
N THR A 245 -0.13 -17.87 -13.52
CA THR A 245 -0.97 -16.73 -13.91
C THR A 245 -1.59 -16.08 -12.69
N PHE A 246 -1.49 -14.77 -12.59
CA PHE A 246 -2.08 -13.97 -11.54
C PHE A 246 -2.58 -12.63 -12.10
N ALA A 247 -3.55 -12.04 -11.42
CA ALA A 247 -4.14 -10.78 -11.81
C ALA A 247 -4.02 -9.74 -10.69
N GLN A 248 -3.71 -8.50 -11.08
CA GLN A 248 -3.79 -7.33 -10.22
C GLN A 248 -4.83 -6.38 -10.83
N THR A 249 -5.84 -6.04 -10.04
CA THR A 249 -7.01 -5.30 -10.52
C THR A 249 -6.95 -3.81 -10.24
N GLY A 250 -5.98 -3.36 -9.43
CA GLY A 250 -6.01 -2.01 -8.88
C GLY A 250 -7.33 -1.75 -8.14
N ASP A 251 -7.74 -0.50 -8.09
CA ASP A 251 -8.99 -0.04 -7.47
C ASP A 251 -10.18 -0.14 -8.44
N GLN A 252 -10.30 -1.27 -9.09
CA GLN A 252 -11.36 -1.46 -10.10
C GLN A 252 -12.75 -1.31 -9.48
N TYR A 253 -13.53 -0.34 -9.98
CA TYR A 253 -14.97 -0.30 -9.73
C TYR A 253 -15.69 -1.44 -10.45
N ASN A 254 -16.85 -1.82 -9.94
CA ASN A 254 -17.68 -2.89 -10.49
C ASN A 254 -17.73 -2.83 -12.01
N ASN A 255 -17.00 -3.73 -12.66
CA ASN A 255 -16.96 -3.83 -14.10
C ASN A 255 -17.57 -5.19 -14.51
N CYS A 256 -18.59 -5.14 -15.37
CA CYS A 256 -19.23 -6.34 -15.91
C CYS A 256 -18.26 -7.30 -16.61
N LEU A 257 -17.09 -6.83 -17.07
CA LEU A 257 -16.04 -7.70 -17.64
C LEU A 257 -15.46 -8.69 -16.63
N LEU A 258 -15.42 -8.35 -15.33
CA LEU A 258 -15.02 -9.28 -14.28
C LEU A 258 -16.11 -10.30 -13.96
N TYR A 259 -17.38 -9.94 -14.18
CA TYR A 259 -18.53 -10.84 -13.95
C TYR A 259 -18.81 -11.77 -15.12
N THR A 260 -18.29 -11.48 -16.30
CA THR A 260 -18.43 -12.34 -17.50
C THR A 260 -17.29 -13.33 -17.67
N SER A 261 -16.20 -13.19 -16.90
CA SER A 261 -15.20 -14.25 -16.79
C SER A 261 -15.78 -15.38 -15.94
N PRO A 262 -15.68 -16.65 -16.39
CA PRO A 262 -16.11 -17.77 -15.56
C PRO A 262 -15.37 -17.72 -14.23
N SER A 263 -16.13 -17.59 -13.15
CA SER A 263 -15.59 -17.63 -11.81
C SER A 263 -14.95 -19.00 -11.58
N PRO A 264 -13.83 -19.12 -10.86
CA PRO A 264 -13.33 -20.42 -10.41
C PRO A 264 -14.33 -21.23 -9.58
N ARG A 265 -15.47 -20.61 -9.20
CA ARG A 265 -16.59 -21.29 -8.52
C ARG A 265 -17.55 -21.97 -9.49
N ASP A 266 -17.44 -21.67 -10.80
CA ASP A 266 -18.31 -22.21 -11.84
C ASP A 266 -17.63 -23.34 -12.63
N ALA A 267 -16.43 -23.74 -12.19
CA ALA A 267 -15.64 -24.83 -12.77
C ALA A 267 -15.69 -26.09 -11.90
#